data_2b0a8e31387d5c9c72dca02509164a99
#
_entry.id   2b0a8e31387d5c9c72dca02509164a99
#
_cell.length_a   1.000
_cell.length_b   1.000
_cell.length_c   1.000
_cell.angle_alpha   90.00
_cell.angle_beta   90.00
_cell.angle_gamma   90.00
#
_symmetry.space_group_name_H-M   'P 1'
#
loop_
_entity.id
_entity.type
_entity.pdbx_description
1 polymer ?
#
loop_
_entity_poly.entity_id
_entity_poly.type
_entity_poly.pdbx_seq_one_letter_code
_entity_poly.pdbx_strand_id
1 'polypeptide(L)'
;VSSNVFPWASEYEIQDLPDYEEIERLCKETGEYAKEHNIRITSHPGPFNKLASPDERVVNNTIRDLDIHGEFFDMIGLPRTPEAKINIHVGAAYGDKKTALSTFCRNFDKLPARVKSRLTVENDDRRSLYTTKELYEGVFVHVGCPIVFDYHHHSLHPGQETEKEAL
;
A
#
# COMPACT_ATOMS: atom_id res chain seq x y z
N VAL A 1 5.51 -2.55 9.18
CA VAL A 1 4.92 -1.34 9.80
C VAL A 1 3.44 -1.29 9.48
N SER A 2 2.60 -0.86 10.42
CA SER A 2 1.14 -0.69 10.26
C SER A 2 0.73 0.77 10.42
N SER A 3 -0.53 1.12 10.08
CA SER A 3 -1.08 2.47 10.27
C SER A 3 -1.10 2.95 11.73
N ASN A 4 -0.82 2.06 12.70
CA ASN A 4 -0.77 2.43 14.12
C ASN A 4 0.55 3.10 14.54
N VAL A 5 1.50 3.29 13.63
CA VAL A 5 2.78 3.98 13.94
C VAL A 5 2.54 5.44 14.29
N PHE A 6 1.57 6.07 13.63
CA PHE A 6 1.07 7.42 13.95
C PHE A 6 -0.45 7.35 14.16
N PRO A 7 -0.92 7.07 15.39
CA PRO A 7 -2.36 7.00 15.66
C PRO A 7 -3.04 8.32 15.35
N TRP A 8 -4.20 8.28 14.69
CA TRP A 8 -5.01 9.46 14.34
C TRP A 8 -4.29 10.47 13.43
N ALA A 9 -3.32 10.01 12.64
CA ALA A 9 -2.50 10.89 11.80
C ALA A 9 -3.29 11.61 10.69
N SER A 10 -4.56 11.27 10.45
CA SER A 10 -5.46 12.06 9.62
C SER A 10 -5.79 13.44 10.20
N GLU A 11 -5.59 13.63 11.52
CA GLU A 11 -6.01 14.82 12.25
C GLU A 11 -4.88 15.83 12.51
N TYR A 12 -3.61 15.50 12.14
CA TYR A 12 -2.45 16.37 12.36
C TYR A 12 -1.39 16.15 11.28
N GLU A 13 -0.43 17.06 11.19
CA GLU A 13 0.80 16.85 10.44
C GLU A 13 1.88 16.28 11.38
N ILE A 14 2.70 15.32 10.93
CA ILE A 14 3.74 14.69 11.77
C ILE A 14 4.70 15.75 12.33
N GLN A 15 5.02 16.76 11.53
CA GLN A 15 5.91 17.87 11.90
C GLN A 15 5.35 18.81 12.98
N ASP A 16 4.05 18.75 13.27
CA ASP A 16 3.40 19.56 14.31
C ASP A 16 3.40 18.85 15.68
N LEU A 17 3.91 17.62 15.73
CA LEU A 17 4.03 16.87 16.98
C LEU A 17 5.08 17.53 17.91
N PRO A 18 4.82 17.62 19.22
CA PRO A 18 5.71 18.29 20.16
C PRO A 18 7.07 17.61 20.30
N ASP A 19 7.17 16.33 19.94
CA ASP A 19 8.36 15.49 19.97
C ASP A 19 8.92 15.19 18.56
N TYR A 20 8.57 16.02 17.55
CA TYR A 20 8.97 15.82 16.15
C TYR A 20 10.48 15.64 15.95
N GLU A 21 11.29 16.46 16.60
CA GLU A 21 12.76 16.40 16.49
C GLU A 21 13.31 15.03 16.96
N GLU A 22 12.74 14.49 18.04
CA GLU A 22 13.11 13.17 18.55
C GLU A 22 12.62 12.06 17.62
N ILE A 23 11.41 12.17 17.10
CA ILE A 23 10.86 11.23 16.09
C ILE A 23 11.76 11.21 14.85
N GLU A 24 12.14 12.37 14.33
CA GLU A 24 13.02 12.49 13.17
C GLU A 24 14.39 11.83 13.42
N ARG A 25 14.98 12.09 14.60
CA ARG A 25 16.25 11.49 15.01
C ARG A 25 16.14 9.95 15.05
N LEU A 26 15.13 9.41 15.71
CA LEU A 26 14.90 7.96 15.83
C LEU A 26 14.61 7.31 14.47
N CYS A 27 13.89 8.00 13.57
CA CYS A 27 13.67 7.53 12.20
C CYS A 27 15.00 7.37 11.45
N LYS A 28 15.87 8.38 11.51
CA LYS A 28 17.20 8.33 10.87
C LYS A 28 18.06 7.19 11.43
N GLU A 29 18.12 7.05 12.74
CA GLU A 29 18.86 5.95 13.39
C GLU A 29 18.30 4.57 12.99
N THR A 30 16.97 4.45 12.88
CA THR A 30 16.32 3.23 12.41
C THR A 30 16.74 2.89 10.99
N GLY A 31 16.80 3.88 10.11
CA GLY A 31 17.22 3.71 8.73
C GLY A 31 18.70 3.30 8.59
N GLU A 32 19.57 3.94 9.36
CA GLU A 32 21.00 3.59 9.41
C GLU A 32 21.20 2.16 9.93
N TYR A 33 20.54 1.80 11.02
CA TYR A 33 20.56 0.44 11.57
C TYR A 33 20.06 -0.60 10.56
N ALA A 34 18.92 -0.33 9.92
CA ALA A 34 18.36 -1.24 8.92
C ALA A 34 19.34 -1.46 7.74
N LYS A 35 20.00 -0.39 7.28
CA LYS A 35 20.99 -0.45 6.22
C LYS A 35 22.22 -1.23 6.62
N GLU A 36 22.77 -0.98 7.81
CA GLU A 36 23.95 -1.66 8.34
C GLU A 36 23.72 -3.18 8.50
N HIS A 37 22.50 -3.55 8.94
CA HIS A 37 22.14 -4.95 9.22
C HIS A 37 21.39 -5.64 8.08
N ASN A 38 21.28 -4.98 6.91
CA ASN A 38 20.61 -5.54 5.74
C ASN A 38 19.13 -5.90 6.02
N ILE A 39 18.44 -5.08 6.84
CA ILE A 39 17.04 -5.27 7.21
C ILE A 39 16.15 -4.52 6.24
N ARG A 40 15.20 -5.23 5.66
CA ARG A 40 14.19 -4.64 4.79
C ARG A 40 13.00 -4.16 5.61
N ILE A 41 12.62 -2.89 5.44
CA ILE A 41 11.45 -2.29 6.08
C ILE A 41 10.34 -2.12 5.04
N THR A 42 9.15 -2.64 5.34
CA THR A 42 7.96 -2.54 4.51
C THR A 42 6.76 -2.15 5.36
N SER A 43 5.69 -1.67 4.73
CA SER A 43 4.43 -1.34 5.39
C SER A 43 3.28 -2.15 4.81
N HIS A 44 2.37 -2.54 5.68
CA HIS A 44 1.05 -3.06 5.33
C HIS A 44 0.00 -2.23 6.08
N PRO A 45 -0.48 -1.14 5.46
CA PRO A 45 -1.54 -0.30 6.03
C PRO A 45 -2.80 -1.08 6.35
N GLY A 46 -3.61 -0.54 7.25
CA GLY A 46 -4.85 -1.19 7.69
C GLY A 46 -5.88 -1.39 6.57
N PRO A 47 -6.85 -2.30 6.76
CA PRO A 47 -7.83 -2.69 5.74
C PRO A 47 -8.84 -1.58 5.37
N PHE A 48 -8.75 -0.44 6.02
CA PHE A 48 -9.57 0.75 5.71
C PHE A 48 -9.08 1.51 4.49
N ASN A 49 -7.86 1.24 4.03
CA ASN A 49 -7.28 1.83 2.83
C ASN A 49 -7.93 1.25 1.57
N LYS A 50 -8.80 2.03 0.92
CA LYS A 50 -9.63 1.59 -0.21
C LYS A 50 -9.63 2.60 -1.36
N LEU A 51 -8.62 2.54 -2.21
CA LEU A 51 -8.55 3.37 -3.41
C LEU A 51 -9.67 3.06 -4.43
N ALA A 52 -10.26 1.87 -4.38
CA ALA A 52 -11.38 1.49 -5.26
C ALA A 52 -12.75 1.99 -4.78
N SER A 53 -12.80 2.73 -3.65
CA SER A 53 -14.07 3.20 -3.09
C SER A 53 -14.80 4.17 -4.03
N PRO A 54 -16.14 4.04 -4.19
CA PRO A 54 -16.97 5.05 -4.85
C PRO A 54 -17.18 6.30 -3.99
N ASP A 55 -16.91 6.24 -2.67
CA ASP A 55 -17.02 7.36 -1.74
C ASP A 55 -15.71 8.16 -1.73
N GLU A 56 -15.76 9.41 -2.22
CA GLU A 56 -14.58 10.29 -2.26
C GLU A 56 -13.98 10.57 -0.88
N ARG A 57 -14.77 10.61 0.17
CA ARG A 57 -14.26 10.79 1.54
C ARG A 57 -13.37 9.62 1.94
N VAL A 58 -13.79 8.38 1.64
CA VAL A 58 -12.99 7.18 1.90
C VAL A 58 -11.69 7.21 1.09
N VAL A 59 -11.76 7.63 -0.18
CA VAL A 59 -10.57 7.78 -1.03
C VAL A 59 -9.62 8.83 -0.47
N ASN A 60 -10.11 9.99 -0.08
CA ASN A 60 -9.26 11.06 0.47
C ASN A 60 -8.59 10.64 1.78
N ASN A 61 -9.31 9.97 2.68
CA ASN A 61 -8.74 9.41 3.90
C ASN A 61 -7.68 8.35 3.59
N THR A 62 -7.93 7.49 2.59
CA THR A 62 -6.94 6.51 2.12
C THR A 62 -5.68 7.18 1.59
N ILE A 63 -5.82 8.20 0.74
CA ILE A 63 -4.67 8.94 0.20
C ILE A 63 -3.87 9.56 1.34
N ARG A 64 -4.54 10.13 2.33
CA ARG A 64 -3.90 10.73 3.51
C ARG A 64 -3.13 9.68 4.34
N ASP A 65 -3.75 8.55 4.67
CA ASP A 65 -3.08 7.48 5.44
C ASP A 65 -1.87 6.92 4.68
N LEU A 66 -2.01 6.68 3.38
CA LEU A 66 -0.89 6.21 2.55
C LEU A 66 0.23 7.25 2.45
N ASP A 67 -0.11 8.53 2.41
CA ASP A 67 0.87 9.62 2.37
C ASP A 67 1.71 9.69 3.64
N ILE A 68 1.09 9.48 4.80
CA ILE A 68 1.78 9.36 6.09
C ILE A 68 2.78 8.20 6.09
N HIS A 69 2.42 7.04 5.53
CA HIS A 69 3.38 5.93 5.36
C HIS A 69 4.54 6.33 4.45
N GLY A 70 4.26 7.06 3.37
CA GLY A 70 5.27 7.56 2.45
C GLY A 70 6.23 8.56 3.11
N GLU A 71 5.69 9.48 3.91
CA GLU A 71 6.45 10.45 4.70
C GLU A 71 7.33 9.78 5.75
N PHE A 72 6.76 8.88 6.52
CA PHE A 72 7.50 8.08 7.49
C PHE A 72 8.68 7.32 6.86
N PHE A 73 8.47 6.75 5.67
CA PHE A 73 9.54 6.08 4.94
C PHE A 73 10.61 7.04 4.41
N ASP A 74 10.23 8.25 4.04
CA ASP A 74 11.19 9.30 3.68
C ASP A 74 12.01 9.74 4.91
N MET A 75 11.39 9.87 6.11
CA MET A 75 12.08 10.20 7.36
C MET A 75 13.08 9.11 7.77
N ILE A 76 12.76 7.83 7.55
CA ILE A 76 13.69 6.71 7.76
C ILE A 76 14.84 6.71 6.72
N GLY A 77 14.67 7.41 5.58
CA GLY A 77 15.64 7.40 4.49
C GLY A 77 15.54 6.18 3.57
N LEU A 78 14.38 5.54 3.50
CA LEU A 78 14.16 4.39 2.63
C LEU A 78 14.02 4.79 1.15
N PRO A 79 14.43 3.93 0.20
CA PRO A 79 14.33 4.23 -1.22
C PRO A 79 12.86 4.40 -1.65
N ARG A 80 12.63 5.30 -2.63
CA ARG A 80 11.31 5.47 -3.26
C ARG A 80 11.10 4.44 -4.38
N THR A 81 11.12 3.16 -4.00
CA THR A 81 10.95 2.01 -4.89
C THR A 81 10.12 0.93 -4.18
N PRO A 82 9.61 -0.08 -4.90
CA PRO A 82 8.90 -1.22 -4.29
C PRO A 82 9.74 -2.08 -3.33
N GLU A 83 11.04 -1.82 -3.20
CA GLU A 83 11.86 -2.41 -2.15
C GLU A 83 11.36 -2.01 -0.76
N ALA A 84 11.04 -0.72 -0.58
CA ALA A 84 10.38 -0.19 0.61
C ALA A 84 8.88 -0.08 0.37
N LYS A 85 8.21 -1.24 0.14
CA LYS A 85 6.81 -1.25 -0.29
C LYS A 85 5.81 -0.78 0.77
N ILE A 86 4.79 -0.10 0.28
CA ILE A 86 3.53 0.12 0.98
C ILE A 86 2.53 -0.83 0.32
N ASN A 87 2.21 -1.94 0.98
CA ASN A 87 1.43 -3.03 0.40
C ASN A 87 -0.03 -2.93 0.84
N ILE A 88 -0.97 -2.91 -0.10
CA ILE A 88 -2.41 -2.85 0.19
C ILE A 88 -3.20 -3.85 -0.65
N HIS A 89 -4.41 -4.16 -0.21
CA HIS A 89 -5.42 -4.81 -1.04
C HIS A 89 -6.27 -3.77 -1.78
N VAL A 90 -6.88 -4.14 -2.90
CA VAL A 90 -7.93 -3.32 -3.54
C VAL A 90 -9.12 -3.16 -2.59
N GLY A 91 -9.42 -4.20 -1.83
CA GLY A 91 -10.22 -4.19 -0.60
C GLY A 91 -11.71 -4.42 -0.79
N ALA A 92 -12.31 -4.12 -1.94
CA ALA A 92 -13.72 -4.41 -2.22
C ALA A 92 -14.04 -4.34 -3.72
N ALA A 93 -15.07 -5.07 -4.15
CA ALA A 93 -15.54 -5.08 -5.54
C ALA A 93 -16.71 -4.12 -5.81
N TYR A 94 -17.36 -3.62 -4.77
CA TYR A 94 -18.50 -2.68 -4.86
C TYR A 94 -19.56 -3.07 -5.90
N GLY A 95 -19.84 -4.39 -6.02
CA GLY A 95 -20.81 -4.95 -6.93
C GLY A 95 -20.27 -5.28 -8.34
N ASP A 96 -19.18 -4.64 -8.78
CA ASP A 96 -18.51 -4.94 -10.05
C ASP A 96 -16.99 -4.78 -9.95
N LYS A 97 -16.27 -5.90 -10.06
CA LYS A 97 -14.81 -5.96 -9.99
C LYS A 97 -14.12 -5.04 -11.00
N LYS A 98 -14.59 -5.00 -12.25
CA LYS A 98 -13.97 -4.19 -13.32
C LYS A 98 -14.07 -2.70 -13.04
N THR A 99 -15.24 -2.26 -12.62
CA THR A 99 -15.47 -0.86 -12.23
C THR A 99 -14.62 -0.48 -11.02
N ALA A 100 -14.49 -1.38 -10.03
CA ALA A 100 -13.66 -1.14 -8.85
C ALA A 100 -12.17 -1.04 -9.21
N LEU A 101 -11.64 -1.90 -10.07
CA LEU A 101 -10.25 -1.83 -10.56
C LEU A 101 -9.99 -0.54 -11.35
N SER A 102 -10.92 -0.16 -12.24
CA SER A 102 -10.84 1.12 -12.97
C SER A 102 -10.84 2.33 -12.02
N THR A 103 -11.66 2.28 -10.97
CA THR A 103 -11.71 3.33 -9.93
C THR A 103 -10.40 3.36 -9.13
N PHE A 104 -9.83 2.20 -8.79
CA PHE A 104 -8.51 2.10 -8.16
C PHE A 104 -7.45 2.81 -9.01
N CYS A 105 -7.35 2.50 -10.30
CA CYS A 105 -6.38 3.10 -11.21
C CYS A 105 -6.53 4.62 -11.29
N ARG A 106 -7.77 5.13 -11.43
CA ARG A 106 -8.05 6.56 -11.44
C ARG A 106 -7.62 7.25 -10.15
N ASN A 107 -7.81 6.62 -8.99
CA ASN A 107 -7.44 7.18 -7.71
C ASN A 107 -5.94 6.98 -7.39
N PHE A 108 -5.29 5.94 -7.96
CA PHE A 108 -3.84 5.79 -7.93
C PHE A 108 -3.14 7.02 -8.53
N ASP A 109 -3.69 7.61 -9.58
CA ASP A 109 -3.12 8.81 -10.20
C ASP A 109 -3.12 10.03 -9.28
N LYS A 110 -3.99 10.08 -8.28
CA LYS A 110 -4.06 11.16 -7.29
C LYS A 110 -3.02 11.03 -6.17
N LEU A 111 -2.37 9.86 -6.03
CA LEU A 111 -1.40 9.62 -4.96
C LEU A 111 -0.15 10.49 -5.12
N PRO A 112 0.45 10.96 -4.01
CA PRO A 112 1.76 11.62 -4.03
C PRO A 112 2.85 10.71 -4.60
N ALA A 113 3.88 11.31 -5.20
CA ALA A 113 4.98 10.57 -5.83
C ALA A 113 5.69 9.61 -4.85
N ARG A 114 5.84 10.02 -3.57
CA ARG A 114 6.45 9.18 -2.51
C ARG A 114 5.65 7.92 -2.20
N VAL A 115 4.34 7.93 -2.45
CA VAL A 115 3.46 6.76 -2.32
C VAL A 115 3.46 5.94 -3.60
N LYS A 116 3.21 6.56 -4.77
CA LYS A 116 3.16 5.86 -6.07
C LYS A 116 4.38 4.98 -6.31
N SER A 117 5.58 5.50 -5.98
CA SER A 117 6.83 4.78 -6.20
C SER A 117 7.03 3.55 -5.31
N ARG A 118 6.25 3.43 -4.24
CA ARG A 118 6.35 2.36 -3.23
C ARG A 118 5.13 1.47 -3.17
N LEU A 119 3.98 1.93 -3.72
CA LEU A 119 2.73 1.18 -3.59
C LEU A 119 2.80 -0.15 -4.34
N THR A 120 2.30 -1.17 -3.68
CA THR A 120 2.06 -2.50 -4.26
C THR A 120 0.67 -2.97 -3.90
N VAL A 121 0.10 -3.83 -4.74
CA VAL A 121 -1.18 -4.48 -4.46
C VAL A 121 -0.98 -5.98 -4.27
N GLU A 122 -1.79 -6.57 -3.41
CA GLU A 122 -1.71 -7.98 -3.05
C GLU A 122 -2.99 -8.72 -3.45
N ASN A 123 -2.85 -9.97 -3.89
CA ASN A 123 -3.99 -10.85 -4.16
C ASN A 123 -4.75 -11.18 -2.87
N ASP A 124 -6.04 -11.47 -3.00
CA ASP A 124 -6.96 -11.67 -1.88
C ASP A 124 -7.28 -13.15 -1.64
N ASP A 125 -7.68 -13.47 -0.39
CA ASP A 125 -8.09 -14.80 0.07
C ASP A 125 -9.55 -15.15 -0.27
N ARG A 126 -10.36 -14.17 -0.70
CA ARG A 126 -11.81 -14.32 -0.91
C ARG A 126 -12.18 -14.37 -2.39
N ARG A 127 -13.04 -15.31 -2.77
CA ARG A 127 -13.55 -15.43 -4.14
C ARG A 127 -14.26 -14.20 -4.69
N SER A 128 -14.79 -13.36 -3.82
CA SER A 128 -15.43 -12.09 -4.20
C SER A 128 -14.43 -10.97 -4.50
N LEU A 129 -13.13 -11.19 -4.20
CA LEU A 129 -12.05 -10.23 -4.38
C LEU A 129 -11.09 -10.68 -5.51
N TYR A 130 -9.85 -10.26 -5.49
CA TYR A 130 -8.99 -10.24 -6.67
C TYR A 130 -7.89 -11.29 -6.63
N THR A 131 -7.79 -12.08 -7.69
CA THR A 131 -6.65 -12.96 -7.96
C THR A 131 -5.47 -12.16 -8.52
N THR A 132 -4.29 -12.78 -8.58
CA THR A 132 -3.09 -12.18 -9.19
C THR A 132 -3.35 -11.78 -10.64
N LYS A 133 -4.02 -12.64 -11.42
CA LYS A 133 -4.38 -12.34 -12.82
C LYS A 133 -5.29 -11.12 -12.95
N GLU A 134 -6.34 -11.04 -12.12
CA GLU A 134 -7.27 -9.90 -12.12
C GLU A 134 -6.52 -8.60 -11.77
N LEU A 135 -5.56 -8.65 -10.84
CA LEU A 135 -4.71 -7.50 -10.50
C LEU A 135 -3.74 -7.14 -11.63
N TYR A 136 -3.16 -8.13 -12.30
CA TYR A 136 -2.29 -7.90 -13.44
C TYR A 136 -3.04 -7.21 -14.58
N GLU A 137 -4.17 -7.77 -15.00
CA GLU A 137 -4.98 -7.26 -16.10
C GLU A 137 -5.65 -5.92 -15.76
N GLY A 138 -6.10 -5.74 -14.51
CA GLY A 138 -6.92 -4.58 -14.11
C GLY A 138 -6.16 -3.45 -13.42
N VAL A 139 -4.92 -3.68 -12.95
CA VAL A 139 -4.12 -2.66 -12.25
C VAL A 139 -2.75 -2.51 -12.88
N PHE A 140 -1.92 -3.57 -12.91
CA PHE A 140 -0.53 -3.46 -13.35
C PHE A 140 -0.41 -2.95 -14.78
N VAL A 141 -1.18 -3.52 -15.72
CA VAL A 141 -1.16 -3.11 -17.15
C VAL A 141 -1.55 -1.64 -17.33
N HIS A 142 -2.36 -1.08 -16.44
CA HIS A 142 -2.89 0.29 -16.57
C HIS A 142 -2.03 1.36 -15.89
N VAL A 143 -1.54 1.08 -14.68
CA VAL A 143 -0.83 2.09 -13.87
C VAL A 143 0.57 1.64 -13.41
N GLY A 144 1.01 0.44 -13.77
CA GLY A 144 2.33 -0.09 -13.43
C GLY A 144 2.52 -0.38 -11.94
N CYS A 145 1.44 -0.44 -11.14
CA CYS A 145 1.53 -0.77 -9.72
C CYS A 145 1.92 -2.24 -9.55
N PRO A 146 3.09 -2.56 -8.95
CA PRO A 146 3.55 -3.93 -8.82
C PRO A 146 2.66 -4.78 -7.92
N ILE A 147 2.65 -6.09 -8.16
CA ILE A 147 1.86 -7.05 -7.41
C ILE A 147 2.76 -7.77 -6.40
N VAL A 148 2.26 -7.93 -5.18
CA VAL A 148 2.80 -8.86 -4.19
C VAL A 148 1.97 -10.13 -4.25
N PHE A 149 2.63 -11.25 -4.48
CA PHE A 149 2.00 -12.56 -4.48
C PHE A 149 1.99 -13.13 -3.07
N ASP A 150 0.79 -13.26 -2.48
CA ASP A 150 0.60 -13.98 -1.23
C ASP A 150 0.19 -15.43 -1.53
N TYR A 151 1.06 -16.38 -1.18
CA TYR A 151 0.87 -17.82 -1.39
C TYR A 151 -0.31 -18.38 -0.59
N HIS A 152 -0.51 -17.86 0.62
CA HIS A 152 -1.62 -18.32 1.46
C HIS A 152 -2.96 -17.87 0.88
N HIS A 153 -3.07 -16.59 0.48
CA HIS A 153 -4.27 -16.09 -0.19
C HIS A 153 -4.54 -16.82 -1.50
N HIS A 154 -3.51 -17.07 -2.30
CA HIS A 154 -3.65 -17.85 -3.53
C HIS A 154 -4.13 -19.27 -3.25
N SER A 155 -3.66 -19.94 -2.20
CA SER A 155 -4.13 -21.28 -1.84
C SER A 155 -5.61 -21.34 -1.50
N LEU A 156 -6.18 -20.24 -0.98
CA LEU A 156 -7.60 -20.09 -0.64
C LEU A 156 -8.45 -19.62 -1.82
N HIS A 157 -7.86 -18.80 -2.70
CA HIS A 157 -8.50 -18.22 -3.86
C HIS A 157 -7.58 -18.22 -5.09
N PRO A 158 -7.28 -19.40 -5.70
CA PRO A 158 -6.36 -19.49 -6.83
C PRO A 158 -6.96 -18.96 -8.15
N GLY A 159 -8.28 -18.71 -8.21
CA GLY A 159 -8.92 -18.43 -9.48
C GLY A 159 -8.88 -19.65 -10.40
N GLN A 160 -8.28 -19.48 -11.59
CA GLN A 160 -8.07 -20.54 -12.58
C GLN A 160 -6.58 -20.84 -12.83
N GLU A 161 -5.69 -20.28 -11.99
CA GLU A 161 -4.24 -20.32 -12.18
C GLU A 161 -3.56 -21.24 -11.16
N THR A 162 -2.57 -21.97 -11.61
CA THR A 162 -1.59 -22.61 -10.73
C THR A 162 -0.66 -21.57 -10.13
N GLU A 163 0.02 -21.89 -9.02
CA GLU A 163 1.03 -21.00 -8.43
C GLU A 163 2.09 -20.54 -9.45
N LYS A 164 2.51 -21.47 -10.34
CA LYS A 164 3.52 -21.18 -11.36
C LYS A 164 3.02 -20.20 -12.43
N GLU A 165 1.74 -20.20 -12.73
CA GLU A 165 1.14 -19.27 -13.70
C GLU A 165 0.87 -17.90 -13.07
N ALA A 166 0.65 -17.86 -11.74
CA ALA A 166 0.38 -16.64 -10.99
C ALA A 166 1.66 -15.87 -10.59
N LEU A 167 2.83 -16.52 -10.62
CA LEU A 167 4.17 -15.94 -10.37
C LEU A 167 4.79 -15.39 -11.66
#